data_9bdf5cbf6f8b1183ae2cd202aa879ffa
#
_entry.id   9bdf5cbf6f8b1183ae2cd202aa879ffa
#
_cell.length_a   1.000
_cell.length_b   1.000
_cell.length_c   1.000
_cell.angle_alpha   90.00
_cell.angle_beta   90.00
_cell.angle_gamma   90.00
#
_symmetry.space_group_name_H-M   'P 1'
#
loop_
_entity.id
_entity.type
_entity.pdbx_description
1 polymer ?
#
loop_
_entity_poly.entity_id
_entity_poly.type
_entity_poly.pdbx_seq_one_letter_code
_entity_poly.pdbx_strand_id
1 'polypeptide(L)'
;MSNIIETLNSVEVGQVVRFSKTVSESDVYLFAGITGDLSPNHVNDEYMKGTPYGRRIAHGALMVGYMSAASSKLVENVPHPIVSYGYDRIRFIRPCFIGDTITIEYRVEEKIEEKAQLISRATVTNQHGEVVTVATHIMKFV
;
A
#
# COMPACT_ATOMS: atom_id res chain seq x y z
N MET A 1 -8.54 -25.72 -12.59
CA MET A 1 -9.45 -25.10 -11.58
C MET A 1 -9.24 -25.64 -10.17
N SER A 2 -9.08 -26.95 -9.95
CA SER A 2 -8.80 -27.51 -8.60
C SER A 2 -7.57 -26.86 -7.93
N ASN A 3 -6.47 -26.70 -8.64
CA ASN A 3 -5.23 -26.12 -8.12
C ASN A 3 -5.35 -24.64 -7.68
N ILE A 4 -6.16 -23.83 -8.36
CA ILE A 4 -6.35 -22.42 -8.00
C ILE A 4 -7.10 -22.32 -6.67
N ILE A 5 -8.16 -23.10 -6.49
CA ILE A 5 -8.94 -23.12 -5.25
C ILE A 5 -8.12 -23.66 -4.07
N GLU A 6 -7.36 -24.73 -4.30
CA GLU A 6 -6.45 -25.26 -3.28
C GLU A 6 -5.41 -24.22 -2.85
N THR A 7 -4.86 -23.50 -3.83
CA THR A 7 -3.89 -22.43 -3.57
C THR A 7 -4.52 -21.24 -2.84
N LEU A 8 -5.71 -20.83 -3.24
CA LEU A 8 -6.47 -19.80 -2.54
C LEU A 8 -6.72 -20.22 -1.07
N ASN A 9 -7.02 -21.49 -0.86
CA ASN A 9 -7.29 -22.05 0.45
C ASN A 9 -6.02 -22.22 1.31
N SER A 10 -4.83 -22.21 0.72
CA SER A 10 -3.58 -22.21 1.47
C SER A 10 -3.30 -20.89 2.20
N VAL A 11 -3.93 -19.79 1.76
CA VAL A 11 -3.88 -18.51 2.46
C VAL A 11 -5.01 -18.49 3.50
N GLU A 12 -4.70 -18.09 4.72
CA GLU A 12 -5.69 -18.09 5.81
C GLU A 12 -6.29 -16.70 6.03
N VAL A 13 -7.60 -16.67 6.31
CA VAL A 13 -8.27 -15.45 6.79
C VAL A 13 -7.68 -15.09 8.16
N GLY A 14 -7.34 -13.81 8.34
CA GLY A 14 -6.66 -13.33 9.53
C GLY A 14 -5.13 -13.32 9.44
N GLN A 15 -4.55 -13.92 8.39
CA GLN A 15 -3.11 -13.86 8.14
C GLN A 15 -2.67 -12.41 7.94
N VAL A 16 -1.56 -12.05 8.56
CA VAL A 16 -1.04 -10.67 8.57
C VAL A 16 0.40 -10.64 8.10
N VAL A 17 0.70 -9.69 7.24
CA VAL A 17 2.07 -9.33 6.86
C VAL A 17 2.30 -7.88 7.22
N ARG A 18 3.50 -7.57 7.73
CA ARG A 18 3.94 -6.20 8.01
C ARG A 18 5.18 -5.87 7.22
N PHE A 19 5.22 -4.64 6.76
CA PHE A 19 6.35 -4.06 6.04
C PHE A 19 6.55 -2.64 6.55
N SER A 20 7.79 -2.30 6.94
CA SER A 20 8.13 -0.98 7.44
C SER A 20 9.23 -0.36 6.60
N LYS A 21 9.13 0.95 6.40
CA LYS A 21 10.11 1.72 5.62
C LYS A 21 10.09 3.19 6.06
N THR A 22 11.27 3.78 6.14
CA THR A 22 11.38 5.25 6.21
C THR A 22 11.22 5.83 4.81
N VAL A 23 10.27 6.73 4.66
CA VAL A 23 10.00 7.41 3.38
C VAL A 23 11.08 8.46 3.17
N SER A 24 11.96 8.21 2.21
CA SER A 24 13.09 9.11 1.92
C SER A 24 12.70 10.17 0.89
N GLU A 25 13.50 11.22 0.82
CA GLU A 25 13.40 12.21 -0.26
C GLU A 25 13.58 11.54 -1.63
N SER A 26 14.50 10.58 -1.74
CA SER A 26 14.72 9.81 -2.98
C SER A 26 13.47 9.02 -3.39
N ASP A 27 12.73 8.44 -2.46
CA ASP A 27 11.48 7.74 -2.77
C ASP A 27 10.47 8.67 -3.44
N VAL A 28 10.30 9.87 -2.89
CA VAL A 28 9.36 10.86 -3.39
C VAL A 28 9.79 11.38 -4.76
N TYR A 29 11.07 11.71 -4.93
CA TYR A 29 11.57 12.23 -6.20
C TYR A 29 11.62 11.17 -7.30
N LEU A 30 11.93 9.92 -6.99
CA LEU A 30 11.84 8.82 -7.93
C LEU A 30 10.39 8.61 -8.40
N PHE A 31 9.46 8.60 -7.45
CA PHE A 31 8.04 8.47 -7.78
C PHE A 31 7.56 9.63 -8.65
N ALA A 32 7.90 10.86 -8.29
CA ALA A 32 7.58 12.05 -9.08
C ALA A 32 8.16 11.95 -10.50
N GLY A 33 9.39 11.47 -10.63
CA GLY A 33 10.07 11.34 -11.92
C GLY A 33 9.47 10.28 -12.82
N ILE A 34 9.16 9.09 -12.28
CA ILE A 34 8.61 7.99 -13.08
C ILE A 34 7.13 8.17 -13.43
N THR A 35 6.38 8.89 -12.62
CA THR A 35 4.93 9.13 -12.86
C THR A 35 4.64 10.44 -13.58
N GLY A 36 5.54 11.41 -13.49
CA GLY A 36 5.30 12.77 -13.95
C GLY A 36 4.54 13.66 -12.96
N ASP A 37 4.23 13.16 -11.74
CA ASP A 37 3.56 13.95 -10.71
C ASP A 37 4.56 14.81 -9.92
N LEU A 38 4.90 15.94 -10.49
CA LEU A 38 5.81 16.96 -9.95
C LEU A 38 5.05 18.09 -9.25
N SER A 39 3.91 17.77 -8.63
CA SER A 39 3.15 18.76 -7.87
C SER A 39 4.02 19.44 -6.79
N PRO A 40 3.89 20.77 -6.60
CA PRO A 40 4.64 21.49 -5.57
C PRO A 40 4.52 20.89 -4.17
N ASN A 41 3.43 20.20 -3.88
CA ASN A 41 3.24 19.50 -2.60
C ASN A 41 4.38 18.54 -2.27
N HIS A 42 5.03 17.99 -3.30
CA HIS A 42 6.01 16.92 -3.16
C HIS A 42 7.43 17.39 -3.37
N VAL A 43 7.61 18.45 -4.15
CA VAL A 43 8.95 18.84 -4.65
C VAL A 43 9.35 20.29 -4.36
N ASN A 44 8.50 21.09 -3.70
CA ASN A 44 8.78 22.50 -3.46
C ASN A 44 8.60 22.90 -2.00
N ASP A 45 9.72 22.94 -1.26
CA ASP A 45 9.72 23.31 0.17
C ASP A 45 9.21 24.75 0.41
N GLU A 46 9.61 25.69 -0.40
CA GLU A 46 9.19 27.09 -0.22
C GLU A 46 7.69 27.27 -0.41
N TYR A 47 7.13 26.57 -1.40
CA TYR A 47 5.68 26.53 -1.60
C TYR A 47 4.98 25.95 -0.36
N MET A 48 5.49 24.84 0.17
CA MET A 48 4.85 24.11 1.27
C MET A 48 4.95 24.83 2.61
N LYS A 49 5.93 25.71 2.81
CA LYS A 49 6.02 26.54 4.01
C LYS A 49 4.79 27.44 4.19
N GLY A 50 4.16 27.85 3.09
CA GLY A 50 2.94 28.67 3.09
C GLY A 50 1.64 27.89 3.25
N THR A 51 1.70 26.58 3.46
CA THR A 51 0.53 25.69 3.62
C THR A 51 0.39 25.23 5.06
N PRO A 52 -0.79 24.71 5.45
CA PRO A 52 -0.99 24.10 6.78
C PRO A 52 -0.04 22.94 7.09
N TYR A 53 0.53 22.30 6.07
CA TYR A 53 1.48 21.19 6.23
C TYR A 53 2.89 21.67 6.60
N GLY A 54 3.30 22.85 6.14
CA GLY A 54 4.59 23.48 6.45
C GLY A 54 5.81 22.85 5.79
N ARG A 55 5.69 21.69 5.17
CA ARG A 55 6.78 20.94 4.53
C ARG A 55 6.24 19.98 3.46
N ARG A 56 7.14 19.46 2.62
CA ARG A 56 6.79 18.52 1.56
C ARG A 56 6.17 17.24 2.11
N ILE A 57 5.14 16.77 1.45
CA ILE A 57 4.46 15.51 1.74
C ILE A 57 4.69 14.50 0.61
N ALA A 58 4.70 13.22 0.96
CA ALA A 58 4.76 12.14 -0.01
C ALA A 58 3.43 12.04 -0.77
N HIS A 59 3.50 11.54 -2.01
CA HIS A 59 2.33 11.23 -2.80
C HIS A 59 1.47 10.17 -2.08
N GLY A 60 0.17 10.39 -2.03
CA GLY A 60 -0.75 9.37 -1.52
C GLY A 60 -0.64 8.07 -2.33
N ALA A 61 -0.50 8.18 -3.65
CA ALA A 61 -0.30 7.01 -4.52
C ALA A 61 0.98 6.22 -4.21
N LEU A 62 2.02 6.84 -3.65
CA LEU A 62 3.21 6.13 -3.18
C LEU A 62 2.88 5.19 -2.01
N MET A 63 1.96 5.58 -1.12
CA MET A 63 1.49 4.72 -0.03
C MET A 63 0.81 3.47 -0.58
N VAL A 64 0.04 3.59 -1.65
CA VAL A 64 -0.56 2.44 -2.35
C VAL A 64 0.53 1.55 -2.95
N GLY A 65 1.59 2.12 -3.49
CA GLY A 65 2.77 1.37 -3.94
C GLY A 65 3.40 0.53 -2.83
N TYR A 66 3.51 1.06 -1.62
CA TYR A 66 3.99 0.30 -0.46
C TYR A 66 3.02 -0.80 -0.03
N MET A 67 1.72 -0.59 -0.16
CA MET A 67 0.73 -1.66 0.05
C MET A 67 0.94 -2.81 -0.92
N SER A 68 1.31 -2.52 -2.16
CA SER A 68 1.65 -3.53 -3.16
C SER A 68 2.85 -4.38 -2.72
N ALA A 69 3.87 -3.78 -2.13
CA ALA A 69 5.02 -4.50 -1.58
C ALA A 69 4.60 -5.48 -0.47
N ALA A 70 3.70 -5.06 0.42
CA ALA A 70 3.18 -5.92 1.48
C ALA A 70 2.35 -7.09 0.91
N SER A 71 1.53 -6.84 -0.12
CA SER A 71 0.76 -7.89 -0.78
C SER A 71 1.68 -8.95 -1.43
N SER A 72 2.78 -8.52 -2.04
CA SER A 72 3.76 -9.43 -2.63
C SER A 72 4.42 -10.32 -1.58
N LYS A 73 4.69 -9.79 -0.39
CA LYS A 73 5.21 -10.59 0.73
C LYS A 73 4.22 -11.66 1.20
N LEU A 74 2.93 -11.35 1.21
CA LEU A 74 1.91 -12.32 1.61
C LEU A 74 1.93 -13.55 0.72
N VAL A 75 2.18 -13.37 -0.56
CA VAL A 75 2.04 -14.43 -1.58
C VAL A 75 3.37 -14.92 -2.15
N GLU A 76 4.50 -14.54 -1.57
CA GLU A 76 5.83 -14.85 -2.13
C GLU A 76 6.11 -16.35 -2.28
N ASN A 77 5.49 -17.19 -1.45
CA ASN A 77 5.65 -18.64 -1.48
C ASN A 77 4.44 -19.37 -2.09
N VAL A 78 3.51 -18.63 -2.68
CA VAL A 78 2.33 -19.22 -3.32
C VAL A 78 2.69 -19.65 -4.74
N PRO A 79 2.44 -20.92 -5.12
CA PRO A 79 2.96 -21.48 -6.38
C PRO A 79 2.20 -21.06 -7.64
N HIS A 80 1.15 -20.27 -7.53
CA HIS A 80 0.33 -19.82 -8.66
C HIS A 80 0.48 -18.32 -8.93
N PRO A 81 0.32 -17.89 -10.19
CA PRO A 81 0.29 -16.48 -10.51
C PRO A 81 -0.90 -15.79 -9.82
N ILE A 82 -0.61 -14.67 -9.17
CA ILE A 82 -1.59 -13.83 -8.49
C ILE A 82 -1.38 -12.41 -8.99
N VAL A 83 -2.47 -11.76 -9.36
CA VAL A 83 -2.41 -10.38 -9.82
C VAL A 83 -3.20 -9.46 -8.90
N SER A 84 -2.76 -8.22 -8.81
CA SER A 84 -3.56 -7.17 -8.19
C SER A 84 -4.76 -6.88 -9.10
N TYR A 85 -5.97 -7.09 -8.59
CA TYR A 85 -7.20 -6.86 -9.35
C TYR A 85 -7.69 -5.43 -9.17
N GLY A 86 -7.50 -4.86 -7.99
CA GLY A 86 -7.86 -3.49 -7.71
C GLY A 86 -7.81 -3.14 -6.24
N TYR A 87 -8.02 -1.86 -5.99
CA TYR A 87 -8.14 -1.29 -4.64
C TYR A 87 -9.48 -0.58 -4.53
N ASP A 88 -10.20 -0.85 -3.44
CA ASP A 88 -11.42 -0.15 -3.07
C ASP A 88 -11.19 0.69 -1.83
N ARG A 89 -11.97 1.77 -1.71
CA ARG A 89 -12.01 2.60 -0.50
C ARG A 89 -10.64 3.09 -0.04
N ILE A 90 -9.81 3.51 -1.00
CA ILE A 90 -8.56 4.18 -0.69
C ILE A 90 -8.89 5.53 -0.05
N ARG A 91 -8.31 5.79 1.13
CA ARG A 91 -8.45 7.07 1.83
C ARG A 91 -7.11 7.50 2.38
N PHE A 92 -6.74 8.73 2.06
CA PHE A 92 -5.56 9.40 2.60
C PHE A 92 -6.00 10.22 3.81
N ILE A 93 -5.80 9.68 5.00
CA ILE A 93 -6.35 10.21 6.26
C ILE A 93 -5.45 11.29 6.83
N ARG A 94 -4.13 11.10 6.73
CA ARG A 94 -3.10 12.04 7.18
C ARG A 94 -2.00 12.17 6.14
N PRO A 95 -1.30 13.32 6.07
CA PRO A 95 -0.12 13.44 5.24
C PRO A 95 1.00 12.52 5.75
N CYS A 96 1.75 11.96 4.82
CA CYS A 96 3.03 11.31 5.11
C CYS A 96 4.13 12.30 4.75
N PHE A 97 4.95 12.68 5.71
CA PHE A 97 6.06 13.57 5.50
C PHE A 97 7.32 12.80 5.08
N ILE A 98 8.19 13.46 4.32
CA ILE A 98 9.52 12.93 4.04
C ILE A 98 10.24 12.74 5.38
N GLY A 99 10.79 11.55 5.61
CA GLY A 99 11.43 11.18 6.87
C GLY A 99 10.54 10.40 7.83
N ASP A 100 9.22 10.33 7.58
CA ASP A 100 8.34 9.45 8.34
C ASP A 100 8.70 7.98 8.11
N THR A 101 8.64 7.20 9.18
CA THR A 101 8.75 5.74 9.09
C THR A 101 7.35 5.15 9.12
N ILE A 102 6.95 4.57 8.02
CA ILE A 102 5.63 3.96 7.87
C ILE A 102 5.70 2.45 8.09
N THR A 103 4.62 1.91 8.57
CA THR A 103 4.38 0.47 8.65
C THR A 103 3.08 0.15 7.94
N ILE A 104 3.14 -0.78 6.99
CA ILE A 104 1.96 -1.32 6.33
C ILE A 104 1.58 -2.60 7.05
N GLU A 105 0.37 -2.67 7.59
CA GLU A 105 -0.24 -3.91 8.03
C GLU A 105 -1.20 -4.38 6.94
N TYR A 106 -0.94 -5.56 6.42
CA TYR A 106 -1.73 -6.18 5.35
C TYR A 106 -2.36 -7.46 5.90
N ARG A 107 -3.69 -7.43 6.06
CA ARG A 107 -4.46 -8.49 6.70
C ARG A 107 -5.46 -9.10 5.73
N VAL A 108 -5.44 -10.42 5.61
CA VAL A 108 -6.45 -11.16 4.84
C VAL A 108 -7.78 -11.13 5.60
N GLU A 109 -8.83 -10.62 4.96
CA GLU A 109 -10.16 -10.53 5.56
C GLU A 109 -11.14 -11.55 5.00
N GLU A 110 -11.08 -11.85 3.70
CA GLU A 110 -12.06 -12.69 3.05
C GLU A 110 -11.47 -13.42 1.83
N LYS A 111 -12.00 -14.57 1.54
CA LYS A 111 -11.76 -15.32 0.30
C LYS A 111 -13.07 -15.50 -0.45
N ILE A 112 -13.06 -15.18 -1.73
CA ILE A 112 -14.23 -15.35 -2.61
C ILE A 112 -13.89 -16.42 -3.64
N GLU A 113 -14.24 -17.67 -3.34
CA GLU A 113 -13.85 -18.83 -4.16
C GLU A 113 -14.39 -18.74 -5.58
N GLU A 114 -15.65 -18.36 -5.78
CA GLU A 114 -16.28 -18.26 -7.08
C GLU A 114 -15.56 -17.29 -8.03
N LYS A 115 -14.86 -16.32 -7.45
CA LYS A 115 -14.11 -15.31 -8.19
C LYS A 115 -12.60 -15.56 -8.17
N ALA A 116 -12.14 -16.55 -7.43
CA ALA A 116 -10.73 -16.78 -7.13
C ALA A 116 -10.04 -15.51 -6.60
N GLN A 117 -10.70 -14.81 -5.68
CA GLN A 117 -10.25 -13.52 -5.13
C GLN A 117 -9.91 -13.62 -3.65
N LEU A 118 -8.89 -12.87 -3.28
CA LEU A 118 -8.47 -12.64 -1.89
C LEU A 118 -8.68 -11.17 -1.56
N ILE A 119 -9.46 -10.91 -0.53
CA ILE A 119 -9.76 -9.56 -0.07
C ILE A 119 -8.93 -9.29 1.18
N SER A 120 -8.17 -8.23 1.17
CA SER A 120 -7.30 -7.85 2.28
C SER A 120 -7.47 -6.38 2.63
N ARG A 121 -7.26 -6.09 3.91
CA ARG A 121 -7.20 -4.71 4.39
C ARG A 121 -5.74 -4.29 4.50
N ALA A 122 -5.41 -3.17 3.90
CA ALA A 122 -4.11 -2.53 4.02
C ALA A 122 -4.25 -1.24 4.84
N THR A 123 -3.44 -1.13 5.88
CA THR A 123 -3.41 0.05 6.76
C THR A 123 -1.97 0.53 6.86
N VAL A 124 -1.74 1.79 6.54
CA VAL A 124 -0.44 2.44 6.69
C VAL A 124 -0.48 3.34 7.93
N THR A 125 0.46 3.12 8.83
CA THR A 125 0.64 3.95 10.03
C THR A 125 2.03 4.59 10.01
N ASN A 126 2.18 5.76 10.64
CA ASN A 126 3.48 6.41 10.83
C ASN A 126 4.15 5.93 12.12
N GLN A 127 5.32 6.48 12.45
CA GLN A 127 6.09 6.16 13.67
C GLN A 127 5.37 6.51 14.98
N HIS A 128 4.32 7.31 14.92
CA HIS A 128 3.50 7.68 16.08
C HIS A 128 2.27 6.79 16.25
N GLY A 129 2.12 5.76 15.40
CA GLY A 129 0.94 4.88 15.40
C GLY A 129 -0.31 5.52 14.77
N GLU A 130 -0.16 6.67 14.14
CA GLU A 130 -1.28 7.35 13.48
C GLU A 130 -1.54 6.76 12.10
N VAL A 131 -2.82 6.54 11.78
CA VAL A 131 -3.22 6.03 10.47
C VAL A 131 -3.03 7.11 9.40
N VAL A 132 -2.26 6.78 8.38
CA VAL A 132 -1.94 7.65 7.23
C VAL A 132 -2.86 7.33 6.04
N THR A 133 -2.95 6.05 5.70
CA THR A 133 -3.72 5.60 4.53
C THR A 133 -4.35 4.25 4.82
N VAL A 134 -5.56 4.05 4.31
CA VAL A 134 -6.26 2.77 4.36
C VAL A 134 -6.77 2.39 2.98
N ALA A 135 -6.86 1.10 2.72
CA ALA A 135 -7.48 0.58 1.50
C ALA A 135 -7.95 -0.86 1.70
N THR A 136 -8.88 -1.29 0.88
CA THR A 136 -9.20 -2.70 0.65
C THR A 136 -8.52 -3.12 -0.64
N HIS A 137 -7.70 -4.16 -0.60
CA HIS A 137 -7.01 -4.69 -1.77
C HIS A 137 -7.64 -6.00 -2.21
N ILE A 138 -7.82 -6.14 -3.50
CA ILE A 138 -8.37 -7.34 -4.12
C ILE A 138 -7.27 -7.97 -4.98
N MET A 139 -6.84 -9.16 -4.62
CA MET A 139 -5.97 -9.99 -5.45
C MET A 139 -6.78 -11.07 -6.13
N LYS A 140 -6.35 -11.46 -7.33
CA LYS A 140 -6.98 -12.52 -8.11
C LYS A 140 -5.95 -13.58 -8.47
N PHE A 141 -6.28 -14.82 -8.20
CA PHE A 141 -5.55 -16.00 -8.65
C PHE A 141 -5.89 -16.28 -10.11
N VAL A 142 -4.88 -16.50 -10.94
CA VAL A 142 -5.05 -16.72 -12.40
C VAL A 142 -4.31 -17.96 -12.88
#